data_8dad553ce00c559fb80626938a18f9c9
#
_entry.id   8dad553ce00c559fb80626938a18f9c9
#
_cell.length_a   1.000
_cell.length_b   1.000
_cell.length_c   1.000
_cell.angle_alpha   90.00
_cell.angle_beta   90.00
_cell.angle_gamma   90.00
#
_symmetry.space_group_name_H-M   'P 1'
#
loop_
_entity.id
_entity.type
_entity.pdbx_description
1 polymer ?
#
loop_
_entity_poly.entity_id
_entity_poly.type
_entity_poly.pdbx_seq_one_letter_code
_entity_poly.pdbx_strand_id
1 'polypeptide(L)'
;MSLHSDILVVGAGPAGLSFAAELAGSGLKITLIEKSPLEILQNPPYDGREIALTHLSREIMQRLGMWDLIPKDEIYPLRDAKVLNGQSDYQLHFPQPTQARGEPADCLGYLISNHNIRKAAYEVVSKLENVTILTGTGVKEVKTSEDEAQVILENGEVLSGRLLLAADSRFSQTRRQLGISSDMHDYSRTMFVCRMKHTLSNQ
;
A
#
# COMPACT_ATOMS: atom_id res chain seq x y z
N MET A 1 20.26 -22.74 7.39
CA MET A 1 21.06 -21.54 7.09
C MET A 1 20.14 -20.34 7.30
N SER A 2 20.54 -19.35 8.10
CA SER A 2 19.73 -18.14 8.26
C SER A 2 19.90 -17.28 7.00
N LEU A 3 18.80 -16.87 6.38
CA LEU A 3 18.85 -15.90 5.29
C LEU A 3 19.16 -14.53 5.89
N HIS A 4 20.27 -13.94 5.48
CA HIS A 4 20.67 -12.60 5.93
C HIS A 4 20.38 -11.57 4.85
N SER A 5 19.67 -10.50 5.23
CA SER A 5 19.34 -9.36 4.37
C SER A 5 19.75 -8.06 5.06
N ASP A 6 19.88 -6.98 4.32
CA ASP A 6 20.04 -5.66 4.94
C ASP A 6 18.71 -5.19 5.56
N ILE A 7 17.60 -5.46 4.87
CA ILE A 7 16.28 -5.02 5.30
C ILE A 7 15.29 -6.19 5.22
N LEU A 8 14.55 -6.39 6.30
CA LEU A 8 13.39 -7.27 6.37
C LEU A 8 12.11 -6.42 6.33
N VAL A 9 11.17 -6.76 5.46
CA VAL A 9 9.88 -6.06 5.34
C VAL A 9 8.76 -7.05 5.58
N VAL A 10 7.97 -6.84 6.62
CA VAL A 10 6.79 -7.68 6.88
C VAL A 10 5.56 -7.06 6.22
N GLY A 11 5.05 -7.76 5.22
CA GLY A 11 3.92 -7.37 4.38
C GLY A 11 4.32 -6.90 2.98
N ALA A 12 3.83 -7.61 1.96
CA ALA A 12 3.97 -7.25 0.54
C ALA A 12 2.70 -6.57 -0.01
N GLY A 13 2.09 -5.71 0.80
CA GLY A 13 1.07 -4.78 0.36
C GLY A 13 1.66 -3.57 -0.38
N PRO A 14 0.82 -2.61 -0.85
CA PRO A 14 1.31 -1.43 -1.58
C PRO A 14 2.44 -0.68 -0.86
N ALA A 15 2.37 -0.56 0.48
CA ALA A 15 3.39 0.15 1.25
C ALA A 15 4.74 -0.59 1.24
N GLY A 16 4.74 -1.90 1.55
CA GLY A 16 5.97 -2.71 1.56
C GLY A 16 6.61 -2.82 0.19
N LEU A 17 5.79 -3.04 -0.85
CA LEU A 17 6.26 -3.10 -2.24
C LEU A 17 6.81 -1.75 -2.72
N SER A 18 6.14 -0.63 -2.41
CA SER A 18 6.64 0.71 -2.79
C SER A 18 7.95 1.04 -2.09
N PHE A 19 8.08 0.66 -0.80
CA PHE A 19 9.34 0.83 -0.08
C PHE A 19 10.48 0.03 -0.73
N ALA A 20 10.23 -1.23 -1.08
CA ALA A 20 11.23 -2.05 -1.76
C ALA A 20 11.60 -1.50 -3.15
N ALA A 21 10.61 -0.99 -3.91
CA ALA A 21 10.84 -0.37 -5.21
C ALA A 21 11.70 0.90 -5.12
N GLU A 22 11.50 1.73 -4.08
CA GLU A 22 12.29 2.96 -3.86
C GLU A 22 13.78 2.65 -3.63
N LEU A 23 14.09 1.48 -3.09
CA LEU A 23 15.45 1.03 -2.83
C LEU A 23 16.03 0.18 -3.97
N ALA A 24 15.37 0.13 -5.12
CA ALA A 24 15.94 -0.48 -6.33
C ALA A 24 17.27 0.19 -6.68
N GLY A 25 18.29 -0.60 -6.94
CA GLY A 25 19.61 -0.06 -7.28
C GLY A 25 20.44 0.51 -6.11
N SER A 26 19.93 0.47 -4.87
CA SER A 26 20.69 0.89 -3.68
C SER A 26 21.84 -0.07 -3.31
N GLY A 27 21.85 -1.27 -3.86
CA GLY A 27 22.75 -2.36 -3.48
C GLY A 27 22.35 -3.08 -2.19
N LEU A 28 21.32 -2.63 -1.49
CA LEU A 28 20.78 -3.28 -0.27
C LEU A 28 19.98 -4.52 -0.64
N LYS A 29 20.20 -5.61 0.08
CA LYS A 29 19.41 -6.84 -0.04
C LYS A 29 18.14 -6.70 0.80
N ILE A 30 16.99 -6.85 0.17
CA ILE A 30 15.68 -6.68 0.81
C ILE A 30 14.92 -8.01 0.76
N THR A 31 14.39 -8.44 1.89
CA THR A 31 13.47 -9.59 1.94
C THR A 31 12.10 -9.12 2.40
N LEU A 32 11.11 -9.26 1.52
CA LEU A 32 9.69 -9.09 1.83
C LEU A 32 9.11 -10.42 2.31
N ILE A 33 8.32 -10.40 3.36
CA ILE A 33 7.66 -11.57 3.95
C ILE A 33 6.15 -11.36 3.84
N GLU A 34 5.46 -12.24 3.13
CA GLU A 34 4.03 -12.13 2.89
C GLU A 34 3.31 -13.46 3.19
N LYS A 35 2.26 -13.38 3.99
CA LYS A 35 1.46 -14.55 4.36
C LYS A 35 0.61 -15.11 3.22
N SER A 36 0.20 -14.25 2.30
CA SER A 36 -0.58 -14.67 1.13
C SER A 36 0.29 -15.48 0.17
N PRO A 37 -0.28 -16.48 -0.52
CA PRO A 37 0.45 -17.20 -1.55
C PRO A 37 0.76 -16.30 -2.75
N LEU A 38 1.72 -16.73 -3.56
CA LEU A 38 2.26 -15.97 -4.69
C LEU A 38 1.17 -15.55 -5.69
N GLU A 39 0.22 -16.41 -5.96
CA GLU A 39 -0.88 -16.18 -6.90
C GLU A 39 -1.73 -14.97 -6.52
N ILE A 40 -1.88 -14.73 -5.20
CA ILE A 40 -2.63 -13.57 -4.67
C ILE A 40 -1.85 -12.25 -4.84
N LEU A 41 -0.52 -12.30 -4.89
CA LEU A 41 0.28 -11.12 -5.19
C LEU A 41 0.30 -10.83 -6.70
N GLN A 42 0.42 -11.88 -7.51
CA GLN A 42 0.43 -11.79 -8.97
C GLN A 42 -0.91 -11.32 -9.53
N ASN A 43 -1.99 -11.83 -8.96
CA ASN A 43 -3.35 -11.50 -9.37
C ASN A 43 -4.24 -11.25 -8.13
N PRO A 44 -4.10 -10.10 -7.48
CA PRO A 44 -4.86 -9.78 -6.28
C PRO A 44 -6.36 -9.78 -6.59
N PRO A 45 -7.20 -10.36 -5.72
CA PRO A 45 -8.63 -10.34 -5.93
C PRO A 45 -9.15 -8.90 -5.93
N TYR A 46 -10.18 -8.64 -6.75
CA TYR A 46 -10.89 -7.36 -6.72
C TYR A 46 -11.71 -7.28 -5.44
N ASP A 47 -11.40 -6.32 -4.59
CA ASP A 47 -12.02 -6.15 -3.27
C ASP A 47 -13.01 -4.97 -3.19
N GLY A 48 -13.32 -4.35 -4.33
CA GLY A 48 -14.27 -3.25 -4.44
C GLY A 48 -13.79 -1.90 -3.88
N ARG A 49 -12.55 -1.84 -3.39
CA ARG A 49 -11.98 -0.59 -2.85
C ARG A 49 -11.39 0.26 -3.97
N GLU A 50 -11.88 1.49 -4.07
CA GLU A 50 -11.28 2.55 -4.86
C GLU A 50 -10.48 3.46 -3.93
N ILE A 51 -9.22 3.68 -4.27
CA ILE A 51 -8.30 4.47 -3.46
C ILE A 51 -8.15 5.85 -4.10
N ALA A 52 -8.43 6.89 -3.33
CA ALA A 52 -8.19 8.27 -3.75
C ALA A 52 -6.70 8.60 -3.56
N LEU A 53 -5.97 8.65 -4.64
CA LEU A 53 -4.55 9.01 -4.68
C LEU A 53 -4.38 10.51 -4.87
N THR A 54 -3.51 11.12 -4.07
CA THR A 54 -3.10 12.51 -4.25
C THR A 54 -2.16 12.68 -5.45
N HIS A 55 -1.93 13.91 -5.89
CA HIS A 55 -0.92 14.21 -6.91
C HIS A 55 0.48 13.71 -6.50
N LEU A 56 0.85 13.85 -5.21
CA LEU A 56 2.11 13.32 -4.71
C LEU A 56 2.18 11.78 -4.84
N SER A 57 1.10 11.08 -4.52
CA SER A 57 1.05 9.63 -4.68
C SER A 57 1.23 9.21 -6.14
N ARG A 58 0.62 9.95 -7.07
CA ARG A 58 0.82 9.74 -8.52
C ARG A 58 2.29 9.93 -8.91
N GLU A 59 2.90 11.05 -8.50
CA GLU A 59 4.32 11.34 -8.79
C GLU A 59 5.23 10.22 -8.28
N ILE A 60 5.00 9.74 -7.05
CA ILE A 60 5.74 8.61 -6.47
C ILE A 60 5.54 7.35 -7.32
N MET A 61 4.30 7.01 -7.64
CA MET A 61 4.01 5.83 -8.46
C MET A 61 4.61 5.91 -9.86
N GLN A 62 4.65 7.11 -10.47
CA GLN A 62 5.32 7.34 -11.76
C GLN A 62 6.83 7.11 -11.63
N ARG A 63 7.48 7.69 -10.61
CA ARG A 63 8.90 7.50 -10.34
C ARG A 63 9.28 6.03 -10.10
N LEU A 64 8.41 5.30 -9.43
CA LEU A 64 8.57 3.87 -9.17
C LEU A 64 8.21 2.97 -10.37
N GLY A 65 7.75 3.53 -11.49
CA GLY A 65 7.35 2.77 -12.68
C GLY A 65 6.03 2.01 -12.53
N MET A 66 5.25 2.29 -11.47
CA MET A 66 3.98 1.61 -11.19
C MET A 66 2.81 2.22 -11.94
N TRP A 67 2.81 3.54 -12.15
CA TRP A 67 1.68 4.28 -12.72
C TRP A 67 1.34 3.83 -14.14
N ASP A 68 2.34 3.64 -14.97
CA ASP A 68 2.17 3.31 -16.39
C ASP A 68 1.72 1.85 -16.62
N LEU A 69 1.77 1.03 -15.58
CA LEU A 69 1.23 -0.34 -15.58
C LEU A 69 -0.28 -0.39 -15.30
N ILE A 70 -0.87 0.73 -14.87
CA ILE A 70 -2.31 0.81 -14.62
C ILE A 70 -3.02 1.14 -15.94
N PRO A 71 -4.06 0.38 -16.35
CA PRO A 71 -4.84 0.68 -17.53
C PRO A 71 -5.41 2.11 -17.46
N LYS A 72 -5.25 2.89 -18.53
CA LYS A 72 -5.65 4.31 -18.55
C LYS A 72 -7.15 4.51 -18.32
N ASP A 73 -7.97 3.58 -18.75
CA ASP A 73 -9.41 3.54 -18.56
C ASP A 73 -9.84 3.14 -17.14
N GLU A 74 -8.89 2.73 -16.30
CA GLU A 74 -9.09 2.44 -14.86
C GLU A 74 -8.53 3.57 -13.95
N ILE A 75 -8.13 4.69 -14.53
CA ILE A 75 -7.67 5.88 -13.79
C ILE A 75 -8.75 6.95 -13.90
N TYR A 76 -9.43 7.24 -12.79
CA TYR A 76 -10.55 8.18 -12.77
C TYR A 76 -10.15 9.46 -12.05
N PRO A 77 -10.16 10.64 -12.71
CA PRO A 77 -9.87 11.90 -12.05
C PRO A 77 -10.99 12.26 -11.07
N LEU A 78 -10.62 12.52 -9.82
CA LEU A 78 -11.51 13.05 -8.79
C LEU A 78 -11.54 14.58 -8.91
N ARG A 79 -12.51 15.12 -9.65
CA ARG A 79 -12.56 16.55 -9.95
C ARG A 79 -13.03 17.37 -8.78
N ASP A 80 -14.12 16.95 -8.15
CA ASP A 80 -14.61 17.55 -6.91
C ASP A 80 -15.10 16.46 -5.94
N ALA A 81 -15.31 16.83 -4.69
CA ALA A 81 -15.89 15.93 -3.71
C ALA A 81 -16.84 16.68 -2.78
N LYS A 82 -17.96 16.05 -2.43
CA LYS A 82 -18.95 16.59 -1.50
C LYS A 82 -19.24 15.58 -0.41
N VAL A 83 -19.22 16.05 0.85
CA VAL A 83 -19.65 15.26 1.99
C VAL A 83 -20.98 15.81 2.48
N LEU A 84 -21.99 14.97 2.46
CA LEU A 84 -23.35 15.30 2.89
C LEU A 84 -23.62 14.72 4.29
N ASN A 85 -24.42 15.40 5.08
CA ASN A 85 -24.77 14.95 6.41
C ASN A 85 -26.29 14.66 6.50
N GLY A 86 -26.69 13.48 6.03
CA GLY A 86 -28.08 13.03 6.02
C GLY A 86 -29.03 14.03 5.36
N GLN A 87 -30.04 14.49 6.09
CA GLN A 87 -31.05 15.46 5.61
C GLN A 87 -30.66 16.92 5.90
N SER A 88 -29.46 17.17 6.42
CA SER A 88 -28.99 18.53 6.68
C SER A 88 -28.67 19.26 5.38
N ASP A 89 -29.00 20.55 5.32
CA ASP A 89 -28.60 21.43 4.21
C ASP A 89 -27.10 21.69 4.19
N TYR A 90 -26.38 21.32 5.26
CA TYR A 90 -24.93 21.48 5.31
C TYR A 90 -24.25 20.45 4.44
N GLN A 91 -23.37 20.94 3.56
CA GLN A 91 -22.45 20.13 2.77
C GLN A 91 -21.02 20.65 2.90
N LEU A 92 -20.08 19.74 3.10
CA LEU A 92 -18.67 20.05 2.96
C LEU A 92 -18.26 19.79 1.51
N HIS A 93 -17.90 20.86 0.81
CA HIS A 93 -17.54 20.80 -0.61
C HIS A 93 -16.04 21.05 -0.79
N PHE A 94 -15.40 20.16 -1.52
CA PHE A 94 -14.03 20.28 -2.00
C PHE A 94 -14.10 20.54 -3.51
N PRO A 95 -14.06 21.81 -3.94
CA PRO A 95 -14.23 22.16 -5.36
C PRO A 95 -13.02 21.72 -6.18
N GLN A 96 -13.24 21.61 -7.49
CA GLN A 96 -12.16 21.36 -8.45
C GLN A 96 -11.06 22.41 -8.30
N PRO A 97 -9.80 21.99 -8.07
CA PRO A 97 -8.68 22.90 -7.93
C PRO A 97 -8.24 23.45 -9.30
N THR A 98 -7.58 24.60 -9.28
CA THR A 98 -6.87 25.13 -10.46
C THR A 98 -5.37 24.84 -10.40
N GLN A 99 -4.87 24.50 -9.21
CA GLN A 99 -3.47 24.16 -8.98
C GLN A 99 -3.33 23.08 -7.91
N ALA A 100 -2.32 22.25 -8.05
CA ALA A 100 -1.87 21.30 -7.05
C ALA A 100 -0.33 21.31 -7.01
N ARG A 101 0.25 21.46 -5.80
CA ARG A 101 1.71 21.47 -5.58
C ARG A 101 2.46 22.52 -6.42
N GLY A 102 1.82 23.63 -6.73
CA GLY A 102 2.41 24.72 -7.52
C GLY A 102 2.25 24.58 -9.04
N GLU A 103 1.71 23.44 -9.51
CA GLU A 103 1.47 23.17 -10.92
C GLU A 103 -0.05 23.26 -11.25
N PRO A 104 -0.42 23.60 -12.50
CA PRO A 104 -1.82 23.58 -12.93
C PRO A 104 -2.44 22.18 -12.71
N ALA A 105 -3.66 22.15 -12.15
CA ALA A 105 -4.40 20.91 -11.92
C ALA A 105 -5.90 21.12 -12.16
N ASP A 106 -6.54 20.09 -12.68
CA ASP A 106 -7.97 20.05 -12.97
C ASP A 106 -8.74 19.01 -12.14
N CYS A 107 -8.07 18.42 -11.14
CA CYS A 107 -8.66 17.45 -10.26
C CYS A 107 -7.96 17.44 -8.88
N LEU A 108 -8.67 16.96 -7.85
CA LEU A 108 -8.15 16.80 -6.49
C LEU A 108 -7.14 15.64 -6.38
N GLY A 109 -7.24 14.69 -7.31
CA GLY A 109 -6.44 13.49 -7.35
C GLY A 109 -7.07 12.44 -8.25
N TYR A 110 -6.78 11.17 -8.00
CA TYR A 110 -7.19 10.07 -8.88
C TYR A 110 -7.77 8.92 -8.07
N LEU A 111 -8.89 8.37 -8.55
CA LEU A 111 -9.45 7.14 -8.00
C LEU A 111 -8.93 5.95 -8.81
N ILE A 112 -8.35 4.98 -8.12
CA ILE A 112 -7.80 3.77 -8.71
C ILE A 112 -8.15 2.59 -7.82
N SER A 113 -8.53 1.46 -8.44
CA SER A 113 -8.84 0.26 -7.67
C SER A 113 -7.62 -0.24 -6.90
N ASN A 114 -7.83 -0.68 -5.66
CA ASN A 114 -6.78 -1.30 -4.85
C ASN A 114 -6.16 -2.53 -5.56
N HIS A 115 -6.95 -3.24 -6.36
CA HIS A 115 -6.50 -4.32 -7.23
C HIS A 115 -5.36 -3.86 -8.17
N ASN A 116 -5.58 -2.79 -8.95
CA ASN A 116 -4.61 -2.28 -9.91
C ASN A 116 -3.34 -1.74 -9.23
N ILE A 117 -3.48 -1.05 -8.09
CA ILE A 117 -2.33 -0.57 -7.31
C ILE A 117 -1.46 -1.74 -6.85
N ARG A 118 -2.07 -2.78 -6.27
CA ARG A 118 -1.34 -3.97 -5.79
C ARG A 118 -0.66 -4.71 -6.92
N LYS A 119 -1.36 -4.90 -8.04
CA LYS A 119 -0.83 -5.60 -9.22
C LYS A 119 0.36 -4.86 -9.81
N ALA A 120 0.24 -3.55 -10.03
CA ALA A 120 1.33 -2.72 -10.55
C ALA A 120 2.56 -2.72 -9.62
N ALA A 121 2.33 -2.60 -8.30
CA ALA A 121 3.41 -2.62 -7.32
C ALA A 121 4.16 -3.96 -7.33
N TYR A 122 3.43 -5.09 -7.35
CA TYR A 122 4.04 -6.40 -7.44
C TYR A 122 4.81 -6.59 -8.75
N GLU A 123 4.25 -6.17 -9.88
CA GLU A 123 4.89 -6.32 -11.20
C GLU A 123 6.24 -5.58 -11.29
N VAL A 124 6.34 -4.40 -10.67
CA VAL A 124 7.63 -3.69 -10.57
C VAL A 124 8.61 -4.45 -9.70
N VAL A 125 8.21 -4.79 -8.48
CA VAL A 125 9.12 -5.32 -7.45
C VAL A 125 9.59 -6.74 -7.79
N SER A 126 8.75 -7.55 -8.43
CA SER A 126 9.11 -8.93 -8.85
C SER A 126 10.25 -9.01 -9.85
N LYS A 127 10.62 -7.89 -10.49
CA LYS A 127 11.71 -7.80 -11.49
C LYS A 127 13.02 -7.29 -10.86
N LEU A 128 13.03 -6.93 -9.59
CA LEU A 128 14.19 -6.35 -8.91
C LEU A 128 15.12 -7.47 -8.39
N GLU A 129 16.37 -7.45 -8.82
CA GLU A 129 17.37 -8.47 -8.47
C GLU A 129 17.78 -8.44 -6.98
N ASN A 130 17.69 -7.26 -6.35
CA ASN A 130 18.05 -7.06 -4.95
C ASN A 130 16.89 -7.33 -3.97
N VAL A 131 15.72 -7.77 -4.46
CA VAL A 131 14.53 -8.02 -3.66
C VAL A 131 14.13 -9.49 -3.73
N THR A 132 14.00 -10.13 -2.59
CA THR A 132 13.43 -11.47 -2.42
C THR A 132 12.05 -11.37 -1.80
N ILE A 133 11.04 -12.03 -2.39
CA ILE A 133 9.69 -12.07 -1.83
C ILE A 133 9.39 -13.49 -1.36
N LEU A 134 9.30 -13.68 -0.05
CA LEU A 134 8.87 -14.93 0.58
C LEU A 134 7.35 -14.88 0.75
N THR A 135 6.66 -15.77 0.07
CA THR A 135 5.19 -15.83 0.06
C THR A 135 4.66 -17.09 0.75
N GLY A 136 3.40 -17.09 1.16
CA GLY A 136 2.75 -18.23 1.79
C GLY A 136 3.27 -18.56 3.19
N THR A 137 3.94 -17.60 3.85
CA THR A 137 4.46 -17.78 5.20
C THR A 137 4.19 -16.57 6.07
N GLY A 138 3.64 -16.81 7.26
CA GLY A 138 3.39 -15.79 8.26
C GLY A 138 4.58 -15.58 9.19
N VAL A 139 4.57 -14.44 9.86
CA VAL A 139 5.54 -14.11 10.93
C VAL A 139 4.98 -14.57 12.26
N LYS A 140 5.73 -15.44 12.93
CA LYS A 140 5.41 -15.92 14.27
C LYS A 140 5.91 -14.95 15.34
N GLU A 141 7.16 -14.54 15.25
CA GLU A 141 7.82 -13.70 16.26
C GLU A 141 8.83 -12.76 15.60
N VAL A 142 8.99 -11.57 16.16
CA VAL A 142 10.05 -10.63 15.80
C VAL A 142 10.86 -10.26 17.04
N LYS A 143 12.17 -10.12 16.84
CA LYS A 143 13.13 -9.68 17.87
C LYS A 143 14.01 -8.60 17.29
N THR A 144 14.31 -7.58 18.07
CA THR A 144 15.23 -6.50 17.67
C THR A 144 16.24 -6.24 18.79
N SER A 145 17.47 -5.97 18.39
CA SER A 145 18.55 -5.45 19.22
C SER A 145 19.08 -4.15 18.59
N GLU A 146 20.15 -3.60 19.13
CA GLU A 146 20.81 -2.41 18.57
C GLU A 146 21.42 -2.71 17.18
N ASP A 147 21.88 -3.94 16.96
CA ASP A 147 22.64 -4.31 15.76
C ASP A 147 21.85 -5.15 14.75
N GLU A 148 20.79 -5.84 15.19
CA GLU A 148 20.12 -6.83 14.36
C GLU A 148 18.62 -6.90 14.64
N ALA A 149 17.86 -7.15 13.59
CA ALA A 149 16.48 -7.56 13.65
C ALA A 149 16.36 -9.03 13.19
N GLN A 150 15.55 -9.81 13.89
CA GLN A 150 15.24 -11.19 13.55
C GLN A 150 13.73 -11.38 13.36
N VAL A 151 13.37 -12.13 12.34
CA VAL A 151 12.00 -12.56 12.06
C VAL A 151 11.96 -14.08 12.08
N ILE A 152 11.15 -14.64 12.95
CA ILE A 152 10.90 -16.08 13.05
C ILE A 152 9.59 -16.35 12.31
N LEU A 153 9.66 -17.15 11.26
CA LEU A 153 8.51 -17.53 10.44
C LEU A 153 7.69 -18.65 11.12
N GLU A 154 6.45 -18.83 10.69
CA GLU A 154 5.57 -19.88 11.19
C GLU A 154 6.12 -21.30 10.94
N ASN A 155 6.90 -21.48 9.88
CA ASN A 155 7.60 -22.75 9.57
C ASN A 155 8.87 -23.00 10.41
N GLY A 156 9.24 -22.04 11.28
CA GLY A 156 10.40 -22.13 12.15
C GLY A 156 11.71 -21.58 11.55
N GLU A 157 11.70 -21.14 10.29
CA GLU A 157 12.87 -20.45 9.72
C GLU A 157 13.12 -19.12 10.42
N VAL A 158 14.42 -18.76 10.54
CA VAL A 158 14.86 -17.50 11.12
C VAL A 158 15.53 -16.66 10.03
N LEU A 159 14.99 -15.47 9.83
CA LEU A 159 15.57 -14.45 8.96
C LEU A 159 16.24 -13.40 9.82
N SER A 160 17.37 -12.86 9.36
CA SER A 160 18.04 -11.76 10.04
C SER A 160 18.31 -10.60 9.11
N GLY A 161 18.33 -9.39 9.67
CA GLY A 161 18.59 -8.17 8.94
C GLY A 161 18.98 -7.02 9.85
N ARG A 162 19.53 -5.96 9.25
CA ARG A 162 19.92 -4.76 10.00
C ARG A 162 18.74 -3.87 10.34
N LEU A 163 17.68 -3.91 9.52
CA LEU A 163 16.46 -3.12 9.69
C LEU A 163 15.23 -4.02 9.51
N LEU A 164 14.21 -3.82 10.33
CA LEU A 164 12.90 -4.41 10.19
C LEU A 164 11.86 -3.31 9.93
N LEU A 165 11.13 -3.43 8.83
CA LEU A 165 10.00 -2.58 8.48
C LEU A 165 8.68 -3.34 8.67
N ALA A 166 7.78 -2.82 9.50
CA ALA A 166 6.43 -3.33 9.66
C ALA A 166 5.48 -2.67 8.64
N ALA A 167 5.10 -3.41 7.61
CA ALA A 167 4.14 -3.01 6.57
C ALA A 167 2.91 -3.95 6.52
N ASP A 168 2.62 -4.66 7.63
CA ASP A 168 1.60 -5.69 7.78
C ASP A 168 0.21 -5.14 8.15
N SER A 169 -0.07 -3.89 7.73
CA SER A 169 -1.36 -3.21 7.74
C SER A 169 -1.84 -2.69 9.11
N ARG A 170 -3.11 -2.25 9.14
CA ARG A 170 -3.75 -1.55 10.27
C ARG A 170 -3.68 -2.30 11.60
N PHE A 171 -3.81 -3.61 11.57
CA PHE A 171 -3.77 -4.47 12.76
C PHE A 171 -2.42 -5.14 12.97
N SER A 172 -1.34 -4.50 12.52
CA SER A 172 0.04 -4.98 12.55
C SER A 172 0.38 -5.76 13.82
N GLN A 173 0.68 -7.03 13.65
CA GLN A 173 1.21 -7.86 14.73
C GLN A 173 2.67 -7.55 14.98
N THR A 174 3.43 -7.26 13.93
CA THR A 174 4.84 -6.84 14.02
C THR A 174 4.99 -5.59 14.88
N ARG A 175 4.19 -4.56 14.65
CA ARG A 175 4.16 -3.34 15.47
C ARG A 175 3.90 -3.65 16.94
N ARG A 176 2.92 -4.53 17.24
CA ARG A 176 2.58 -4.91 18.62
C ARG A 176 3.71 -5.68 19.30
N GLN A 177 4.36 -6.60 18.60
CA GLN A 177 5.49 -7.36 19.14
C GLN A 177 6.70 -6.45 19.40
N LEU A 178 6.87 -5.37 18.64
CA LEU A 178 7.90 -4.35 18.87
C LEU A 178 7.54 -3.36 20.00
N GLY A 179 6.42 -3.55 20.69
CA GLY A 179 6.00 -2.67 21.79
C GLY A 179 5.54 -1.28 21.36
N ILE A 180 5.32 -1.06 20.06
CA ILE A 180 4.84 0.23 19.55
C ILE A 180 3.32 0.31 19.73
N SER A 181 2.87 1.15 20.65
CA SER A 181 1.45 1.37 20.94
C SER A 181 0.71 2.08 19.81
N SER A 182 -0.60 2.03 19.83
CA SER A 182 -1.48 2.86 19.00
C SER A 182 -2.78 3.11 19.74
N ASP A 183 -3.27 4.33 19.66
CA ASP A 183 -4.61 4.67 20.13
C ASP A 183 -5.62 4.28 19.06
N MET A 184 -6.65 3.54 19.48
CA MET A 184 -7.73 3.13 18.60
C MET A 184 -9.03 3.75 19.11
N HIS A 185 -9.69 4.53 18.26
CA HIS A 185 -11.00 5.08 18.54
C HIS A 185 -12.05 4.42 17.65
N ASP A 186 -13.03 3.76 18.28
CA ASP A 186 -14.17 3.20 17.57
C ASP A 186 -15.30 4.23 17.53
N TYR A 187 -15.61 4.71 16.33
CA TYR A 187 -16.71 5.66 16.09
C TYR A 187 -18.09 4.99 16.08
N SER A 188 -18.17 3.66 16.26
CA SER A 188 -19.40 2.87 16.15
C SER A 188 -20.16 3.14 14.83
N ARG A 189 -19.41 3.31 13.75
CA ARG A 189 -19.93 3.61 12.40
C ARG A 189 -19.38 2.62 11.40
N THR A 190 -20.21 2.20 10.47
CA THR A 190 -19.80 1.36 9.34
C THR A 190 -19.89 2.18 8.06
N MET A 191 -18.82 2.15 7.28
CA MET A 191 -18.79 2.76 5.94
C MET A 191 -19.12 1.70 4.91
N PHE A 192 -20.11 1.98 4.07
CA PHE A 192 -20.39 1.19 2.88
C PHE A 192 -19.70 1.85 1.68
N VAL A 193 -18.93 1.06 0.96
CA VAL A 193 -18.26 1.49 -0.28
C VAL A 193 -18.78 0.62 -1.41
N CYS A 194 -19.21 1.25 -2.50
CA CYS A 194 -19.66 0.54 -3.70
C CYS A 194 -19.27 1.28 -4.96
N ARG A 195 -19.08 0.53 -6.03
CA ARG A 195 -18.93 1.06 -7.39
C ARG A 195 -20.28 0.98 -8.08
N MET A 196 -20.76 2.09 -8.63
CA MET A 196 -22.03 2.16 -9.34
C MET A 196 -21.82 2.64 -10.76
N LYS A 197 -22.59 2.06 -11.69
CA LYS A 197 -22.71 2.56 -13.06
C LYS A 197 -23.98 3.39 -13.14
N HIS A 198 -23.87 4.61 -13.66
CA HIS A 198 -25.01 5.50 -13.89
C HIS A 198 -25.07 5.93 -15.36
N THR A 199 -26.25 6.28 -15.84
CA THR A 199 -26.51 6.68 -17.25
C THR A 199 -26.57 8.18 -17.42
N LEU A 200 -26.77 8.93 -16.34
CA LEU A 200 -26.81 10.40 -16.35
C LEU A 200 -25.51 10.94 -15.76
N SER A 201 -25.06 12.10 -16.24
CA SER A 201 -23.94 12.80 -15.63
C SER A 201 -24.27 13.20 -14.19
N ASN A 202 -23.30 13.12 -13.32
CA ASN A 202 -23.37 13.55 -11.91
C ASN A 202 -22.73 14.94 -11.69
N GLN A 203 -22.75 15.77 -12.75
CA GLN A 203 -22.18 17.12 -12.69
C GLN A 203 -22.86 18.01 -11.66
#